data_bfacd804bc4d868679efa3d6bc235aa4
#
_entry.id   bfacd804bc4d868679efa3d6bc235aa4
#
_cell.length_a   1.000
_cell.length_b   1.000
_cell.length_c   1.000
_cell.angle_alpha   90.00
_cell.angle_beta   90.00
_cell.angle_gamma   90.00
#
_symmetry.space_group_name_H-M   'P 1'
#
loop_
_entity.id
_entity.type
_entity.pdbx_description
1 polymer ?
#
loop_
_entity_poly.entity_id
_entity_poly.type
_entity_poly.pdbx_seq_one_letter_code
_entity_poly.pdbx_strand_id
1 'polypeptide(L)'
;MENEAVSKNFIEQIIDKDLAEGHCKTVHTRFPPEPNGYLHIGHAKSILLNYGLAQEYNGLFNMRFDDTNPTKERSEFVESIKEDIKWLGADWGDRLFFASNYFDQMYEAAVKLIKKGKAYVSDLSAEEMREYRGTLKEPGKEDPSAGRSCLLYTSPSP
;
A
#
# COMPACT_ATOMS: atom_id res chain seq x y z
N MET A 1 26.66 -29.88 20.63
CA MET A 1 25.46 -29.07 20.77
C MET A 1 24.84 -29.01 19.38
N GLU A 2 23.80 -29.80 19.17
CA GLU A 2 23.05 -29.80 17.92
C GLU A 2 22.36 -28.44 17.79
N ASN A 3 22.67 -27.70 16.71
CA ASN A 3 21.89 -26.54 16.31
C ASN A 3 20.51 -27.04 15.89
N GLU A 4 19.52 -26.95 16.79
CA GLU A 4 18.13 -27.07 16.38
C GLU A 4 17.88 -25.99 15.32
N ALA A 5 17.70 -26.43 14.08
CA ALA A 5 17.34 -25.54 12.99
C ALA A 5 15.97 -24.93 13.34
N VAL A 6 15.97 -23.66 13.70
CA VAL A 6 14.74 -22.90 13.97
C VAL A 6 13.87 -23.02 12.72
N SER A 7 12.69 -23.61 12.88
CA SER A 7 11.74 -23.79 11.78
C SER A 7 11.33 -22.42 11.22
N LYS A 8 11.70 -22.15 9.97
CA LYS A 8 11.32 -20.91 9.29
C LYS A 8 9.81 -20.82 9.09
N ASN A 9 9.26 -19.65 9.33
CA ASN A 9 7.86 -19.41 9.04
C ASN A 9 7.60 -19.33 7.53
N PHE A 10 6.33 -19.34 7.11
CA PHE A 10 5.97 -19.39 5.68
C PHE A 10 6.44 -18.15 4.89
N ILE A 11 6.55 -16.98 5.53
CA ILE A 11 7.03 -15.74 4.88
C ILE A 11 8.52 -15.88 4.57
N GLU A 12 9.32 -16.33 5.53
CA GLU A 12 10.75 -16.61 5.36
C GLU A 12 11.01 -17.66 4.28
N GLN A 13 10.18 -18.73 4.24
CA GLN A 13 10.28 -19.75 3.19
C GLN A 13 10.02 -19.19 1.78
N ILE A 14 9.05 -18.27 1.64
CA ILE A 14 8.77 -17.59 0.36
C ILE A 14 9.92 -16.67 -0.01
N ILE A 15 10.44 -15.89 0.94
CA ILE A 15 11.57 -14.97 0.71
C ILE A 15 12.81 -15.77 0.26
N ASP A 16 13.15 -16.86 0.96
CA ASP A 16 14.28 -17.73 0.62
C ASP A 16 14.16 -18.26 -0.80
N LYS A 17 12.97 -18.72 -1.17
CA LYS A 17 12.69 -19.21 -2.51
C LYS A 17 12.88 -18.14 -3.57
N ASP A 18 12.29 -16.97 -3.38
CA ASP A 18 12.36 -15.86 -4.34
C ASP A 18 13.80 -15.33 -4.51
N LEU A 19 14.58 -15.32 -3.44
CA LEU A 19 16.01 -14.98 -3.49
C LEU A 19 16.80 -16.06 -4.23
N ALA A 20 16.57 -17.34 -3.96
CA ALA A 20 17.26 -18.47 -4.59
C ALA A 20 16.94 -18.58 -6.09
N GLU A 21 15.72 -18.32 -6.49
CA GLU A 21 15.27 -18.32 -7.89
C GLU A 21 15.63 -17.03 -8.64
N GLY A 22 16.17 -16.02 -7.93
CA GLY A 22 16.58 -14.75 -8.53
C GLY A 22 15.42 -13.83 -8.91
N HIS A 23 14.22 -14.06 -8.37
CA HIS A 23 13.05 -13.19 -8.56
C HIS A 23 13.27 -11.81 -7.96
N CYS A 24 14.02 -11.72 -6.88
CA CYS A 24 14.49 -10.47 -6.27
C CYS A 24 15.94 -10.59 -5.81
N LYS A 25 16.59 -9.45 -5.64
CA LYS A 25 17.98 -9.36 -5.15
C LYS A 25 18.08 -8.87 -3.73
N THR A 26 17.06 -8.18 -3.26
CA THR A 26 17.04 -7.52 -1.96
C THR A 26 15.62 -7.57 -1.40
N VAL A 27 15.50 -7.83 -0.13
CA VAL A 27 14.22 -7.81 0.58
C VAL A 27 13.86 -6.36 0.91
N HIS A 28 12.69 -5.92 0.49
CA HIS A 28 12.13 -4.63 0.83
C HIS A 28 10.83 -4.84 1.58
N THR A 29 10.79 -4.42 2.82
CA THR A 29 9.56 -4.40 3.61
C THR A 29 9.02 -2.99 3.75
N ARG A 30 7.75 -2.86 4.12
CA ARG A 30 7.09 -1.58 4.25
C ARG A 30 6.05 -1.60 5.35
N PHE A 31 6.06 -0.56 6.18
CA PHE A 31 4.95 -0.24 7.05
C PHE A 31 4.20 0.99 6.52
N PRO A 32 2.92 0.85 6.10
CA PRO A 32 2.15 1.93 5.47
C PRO A 32 1.00 2.42 6.37
N PRO A 33 1.26 3.18 7.45
CA PRO A 33 0.18 3.67 8.29
C PRO A 33 -0.60 4.80 7.65
N GLU A 34 -1.92 4.83 7.89
CA GLU A 34 -2.73 6.03 7.72
C GLU A 34 -2.54 6.94 8.95
N PRO A 35 -2.23 8.26 8.77
CA PRO A 35 -2.06 9.18 9.90
C PRO A 35 -3.41 9.73 10.41
N ASN A 36 -4.35 8.83 10.71
CA ASN A 36 -5.72 9.11 11.16
C ASN A 36 -5.97 8.76 12.63
N GLY A 37 -4.96 8.32 13.36
CA GLY A 37 -5.02 7.93 14.77
C GLY A 37 -3.69 7.42 15.30
N TYR A 38 -3.68 7.13 16.60
CA TYR A 38 -2.53 6.55 17.29
C TYR A 38 -2.36 5.07 16.98
N LEU A 39 -1.12 4.57 17.08
CA LEU A 39 -0.83 3.16 16.90
C LEU A 39 -1.37 2.34 18.07
N HIS A 40 -1.63 1.07 17.83
CA HIS A 40 -2.00 0.08 18.84
C HIS A 40 -1.15 -1.19 18.69
N ILE A 41 -1.31 -2.15 19.61
CA ILE A 41 -0.47 -3.37 19.66
C ILE A 41 -0.48 -4.17 18.34
N GLY A 42 -1.55 -4.13 17.57
CA GLY A 42 -1.61 -4.77 16.24
C GLY A 42 -0.62 -4.14 15.25
N HIS A 43 -0.48 -2.82 15.30
CA HIS A 43 0.54 -2.10 14.51
C HIS A 43 1.96 -2.46 14.97
N ALA A 44 2.21 -2.52 16.28
CA ALA A 44 3.51 -2.91 16.81
C ALA A 44 3.95 -4.29 16.29
N LYS A 45 3.04 -5.28 16.28
CA LYS A 45 3.30 -6.59 15.70
C LYS A 45 3.71 -6.51 14.23
N SER A 46 3.01 -5.71 13.43
CA SER A 46 3.30 -5.53 12.00
C SER A 46 4.65 -4.83 11.79
N ILE A 47 4.96 -3.80 12.57
CA ILE A 47 6.22 -3.07 12.51
C ILE A 47 7.39 -4.03 12.81
N LEU A 48 7.32 -4.76 13.92
CA LEU A 48 8.38 -5.68 14.33
C LEU A 48 8.57 -6.82 13.32
N LEU A 49 7.51 -7.35 12.74
CA LEU A 49 7.61 -8.36 11.68
C LEU A 49 8.33 -7.80 10.45
N ASN A 50 7.88 -6.66 9.94
CA ASN A 50 8.46 -6.05 8.74
C ASN A 50 9.92 -5.62 8.95
N TYR A 51 10.21 -5.00 10.08
CA TYR A 51 11.55 -4.55 10.41
C TYR A 51 12.47 -5.76 10.68
N GLY A 52 12.00 -6.77 11.42
CA GLY A 52 12.76 -7.99 11.69
C GLY A 52 13.17 -8.73 10.42
N LEU A 53 12.24 -8.91 9.46
CA LEU A 53 12.54 -9.50 8.16
C LEU A 53 13.58 -8.67 7.38
N ALA A 54 13.46 -7.33 7.38
CA ALA A 54 14.46 -6.49 6.74
C ALA A 54 15.84 -6.65 7.37
N GLN A 55 15.93 -6.74 8.69
CA GLN A 55 17.19 -6.97 9.41
C GLN A 55 17.78 -8.35 9.11
N GLU A 56 16.98 -9.40 9.19
CA GLU A 56 17.42 -10.79 8.98
C GLU A 56 18.00 -11.01 7.58
N TYR A 57 17.38 -10.41 6.58
CA TYR A 57 17.79 -10.56 5.18
C TYR A 57 18.70 -9.43 4.67
N ASN A 58 19.26 -8.60 5.55
CA ASN A 58 20.05 -7.41 5.18
C ASN A 58 19.35 -6.55 4.11
N GLY A 59 18.04 -6.46 4.23
CA GLY A 59 17.17 -5.75 3.33
C GLY A 59 16.88 -4.31 3.77
N LEU A 60 15.81 -3.73 3.24
CA LEU A 60 15.43 -2.36 3.51
C LEU A 60 14.03 -2.31 4.13
N PHE A 61 13.88 -1.50 5.17
CA PHE A 61 12.59 -1.18 5.77
C PHE A 61 12.15 0.22 5.35
N ASN A 62 10.99 0.32 4.70
CA ASN A 62 10.43 1.57 4.23
C ASN A 62 9.26 2.00 5.12
N MET A 63 9.22 3.28 5.43
CA MET A 63 8.08 3.94 6.06
C MET A 63 7.33 4.74 5.01
N ARG A 64 6.04 4.42 4.76
CA ARG A 64 5.22 5.20 3.83
C ARG A 64 3.88 5.54 4.44
N PHE A 65 3.66 6.80 4.73
CA PHE A 65 2.34 7.27 5.13
C PHE A 65 1.35 7.16 3.97
N ASP A 66 0.19 6.55 4.24
CA ASP A 66 -0.95 6.50 3.32
C ASP A 66 -1.84 7.72 3.58
N ASP A 67 -1.32 8.90 3.31
CA ASP A 67 -1.90 10.22 3.58
C ASP A 67 -2.71 10.72 2.38
N THR A 68 -3.72 9.96 1.97
CA THR A 68 -4.56 10.30 0.82
C THR A 68 -5.94 10.84 1.20
N ASN A 69 -6.26 10.92 2.49
CA ASN A 69 -7.54 11.41 2.98
C ASN A 69 -7.38 12.62 3.92
N PRO A 70 -7.32 13.85 3.37
CA PRO A 70 -7.02 15.07 4.14
C PRO A 70 -8.06 15.40 5.21
N THR A 71 -9.25 14.77 5.18
CA THR A 71 -10.30 15.06 6.16
C THR A 71 -10.08 14.42 7.51
N LYS A 72 -9.25 13.37 7.60
CA LYS A 72 -9.00 12.59 8.80
C LYS A 72 -7.57 12.66 9.31
N GLU A 73 -6.66 13.11 8.47
CA GLU A 73 -5.23 13.09 8.71
C GLU A 73 -4.78 14.33 9.47
N ARG A 74 -3.86 14.13 10.42
CA ARG A 74 -3.29 15.19 11.23
C ARG A 74 -1.78 14.99 11.37
N SER A 75 -1.04 16.10 11.33
CA SER A 75 0.42 16.11 11.55
C SER A 75 0.81 15.55 12.92
N GLU A 76 -0.04 15.72 13.93
CA GLU A 76 0.15 15.13 15.27
C GLU A 76 0.30 13.61 15.21
N PHE A 77 -0.55 12.92 14.44
CA PHE A 77 -0.46 11.47 14.29
C PHE A 77 0.78 11.04 13.52
N VAL A 78 1.21 11.82 12.53
CA VAL A 78 2.46 11.55 11.80
C VAL A 78 3.64 11.52 12.76
N GLU A 79 3.78 12.52 13.61
CA GLU A 79 4.90 12.60 14.57
C GLU A 79 4.80 11.50 15.62
N SER A 80 3.62 11.26 16.21
CA SER A 80 3.42 10.18 17.17
C SER A 80 3.76 8.80 16.60
N ILE A 81 3.33 8.51 15.37
CA ILE A 81 3.64 7.25 14.68
C ILE A 81 5.16 7.09 14.50
N LYS A 82 5.86 8.14 14.12
CA LYS A 82 7.31 8.12 13.97
C LYS A 82 8.04 7.85 15.29
N GLU A 83 7.56 8.47 16.38
CA GLU A 83 8.09 8.26 17.73
C GLU A 83 7.86 6.81 18.19
N ASP A 84 6.66 6.29 18.03
CA ASP A 84 6.29 4.92 18.40
C ASP A 84 7.15 3.87 17.66
N ILE A 85 7.38 4.06 16.36
CA ILE A 85 8.21 3.15 15.56
C ILE A 85 9.66 3.15 16.05
N LYS A 86 10.21 4.33 16.34
CA LYS A 86 11.56 4.46 16.90
C LYS A 86 11.65 3.86 18.30
N TRP A 87 10.62 4.07 19.12
CA TRP A 87 10.54 3.46 20.46
C TRP A 87 10.53 1.93 20.40
N LEU A 88 9.92 1.33 19.38
CA LEU A 88 9.97 -0.11 19.12
C LEU A 88 11.34 -0.58 18.60
N GLY A 89 12.30 0.32 18.39
CA GLY A 89 13.64 0.01 17.90
C GLY A 89 13.75 -0.12 16.39
N ALA A 90 12.68 0.18 15.63
CA ALA A 90 12.71 0.16 14.18
C ALA A 90 13.15 1.52 13.60
N ASP A 91 13.97 1.46 12.54
CA ASP A 91 14.46 2.65 11.85
C ASP A 91 14.32 2.47 10.33
N TRP A 92 13.83 3.50 9.68
CA TRP A 92 13.66 3.57 8.22
C TRP A 92 14.80 4.34 7.52
N GLY A 93 15.72 4.98 8.27
CA GLY A 93 16.77 5.83 7.72
C GLY A 93 16.19 7.01 6.94
N ASP A 94 16.57 7.12 5.66
CA ASP A 94 16.09 8.12 4.71
C ASP A 94 14.85 7.68 3.90
N ARG A 95 14.31 6.50 4.18
CA ARG A 95 13.20 5.89 3.42
C ARG A 95 11.83 6.20 4.03
N LEU A 96 11.57 7.49 4.25
CA LEU A 96 10.28 8.02 4.65
C LEU A 96 9.56 8.61 3.43
N PHE A 97 8.38 8.10 3.14
CA PHE A 97 7.58 8.48 1.98
C PHE A 97 6.17 8.88 2.40
N PHE A 98 5.53 9.70 1.59
CA PHE A 98 4.13 10.09 1.70
C PHE A 98 3.42 9.76 0.39
N ALA A 99 2.27 9.10 0.45
CA ALA A 99 1.52 8.73 -0.74
C ALA A 99 1.05 9.96 -1.52
N SER A 100 0.72 11.06 -0.82
CA SER A 100 0.31 12.32 -1.42
C SER A 100 1.37 12.93 -2.35
N ASN A 101 2.66 12.66 -2.13
CA ASN A 101 3.74 13.14 -3.01
C ASN A 101 3.74 12.50 -4.41
N TYR A 102 2.91 11.48 -4.62
CA TYR A 102 2.85 10.70 -5.87
C TYR A 102 1.56 10.91 -6.66
N PHE A 103 0.70 11.88 -6.29
CA PHE A 103 -0.59 12.10 -6.97
C PHE A 103 -0.44 12.35 -8.46
N ASP A 104 0.51 13.16 -8.88
CA ASP A 104 0.75 13.42 -10.31
C ASP A 104 1.11 12.12 -11.06
N GLN A 105 1.98 11.30 -10.47
CA GLN A 105 2.36 10.01 -11.06
C GLN A 105 1.20 9.02 -11.09
N MET A 106 0.35 9.01 -10.05
CA MET A 106 -0.86 8.19 -10.01
C MET A 106 -1.85 8.62 -11.11
N TYR A 107 -2.04 9.92 -11.30
CA TYR A 107 -2.87 10.47 -12.37
C TYR A 107 -2.35 10.07 -13.76
N GLU A 108 -1.06 10.26 -14.00
CA GLU A 108 -0.44 9.82 -15.26
C GLU A 108 -0.58 8.32 -15.51
N ALA A 109 -0.42 7.51 -14.46
CA ALA A 109 -0.59 6.06 -14.55
C ALA A 109 -2.05 5.69 -14.89
N ALA A 110 -3.02 6.35 -14.27
CA ALA A 110 -4.44 6.17 -14.58
C ALA A 110 -4.74 6.51 -16.06
N VAL A 111 -4.24 7.64 -16.55
CA VAL A 111 -4.38 8.03 -17.96
C VAL A 111 -3.74 6.99 -18.90
N LYS A 112 -2.57 6.46 -18.54
CA LYS A 112 -1.92 5.38 -19.33
C LYS A 112 -2.77 4.11 -19.36
N LEU A 113 -3.41 3.74 -18.25
CA LEU A 113 -4.31 2.57 -18.19
C LEU A 113 -5.54 2.78 -19.05
N ILE A 114 -6.14 3.97 -19.02
CA ILE A 114 -7.29 4.33 -19.87
C ILE A 114 -6.90 4.24 -21.36
N LYS A 115 -5.76 4.83 -21.74
CA LYS A 115 -5.26 4.75 -23.12
C LYS A 115 -4.98 3.33 -23.60
N LYS A 116 -4.65 2.42 -22.68
CA LYS A 116 -4.46 0.99 -22.95
C LYS A 116 -5.78 0.19 -22.96
N GLY A 117 -6.93 0.82 -22.72
CA GLY A 117 -8.22 0.13 -22.58
C GLY A 117 -8.33 -0.78 -21.35
N LYS A 118 -7.51 -0.52 -20.32
CA LYS A 118 -7.47 -1.30 -19.07
C LYS A 118 -8.17 -0.62 -17.90
N ALA A 119 -8.61 0.60 -18.08
CA ALA A 119 -9.40 1.36 -17.13
C ALA A 119 -10.37 2.28 -17.88
N TYR A 120 -11.41 2.71 -17.22
CA TYR A 120 -12.41 3.66 -17.74
C TYR A 120 -12.86 4.58 -16.60
N VAL A 121 -13.48 5.70 -16.96
CA VAL A 121 -14.13 6.59 -16.00
C VAL A 121 -15.59 6.18 -15.88
N SER A 122 -16.04 5.97 -14.65
CA SER A 122 -17.45 5.68 -14.36
C SER A 122 -18.23 6.99 -14.23
N ASP A 123 -19.40 7.05 -14.87
CA ASP A 123 -20.34 8.17 -14.78
C ASP A 123 -21.40 7.96 -13.68
N LEU A 124 -21.33 6.86 -12.93
CA LEU A 124 -22.28 6.53 -11.90
C LEU A 124 -22.16 7.48 -10.69
N SER A 125 -23.30 7.90 -10.17
CA SER A 125 -23.37 8.58 -8.88
C SER A 125 -22.96 7.67 -7.73
N ALA A 126 -22.69 8.24 -6.56
CA ALA A 126 -22.33 7.44 -5.38
C ALA A 126 -23.44 6.46 -4.94
N GLU A 127 -24.70 6.77 -5.23
CA GLU A 127 -25.86 5.92 -4.94
C GLU A 127 -25.93 4.76 -5.92
N GLU A 128 -25.88 5.04 -7.21
CA GLU A 128 -25.81 4.03 -8.26
C GLU A 128 -24.60 3.10 -8.10
N MET A 129 -23.44 3.65 -7.76
CA MET A 129 -22.24 2.85 -7.49
C MET A 129 -22.45 1.84 -6.36
N ARG A 130 -23.23 2.19 -5.30
CA ARG A 130 -23.57 1.24 -4.23
C ARG A 130 -24.45 0.10 -4.72
N GLU A 131 -25.41 0.37 -5.61
CA GLU A 131 -26.27 -0.65 -6.20
C GLU A 131 -25.51 -1.59 -7.14
N TYR A 132 -24.59 -1.02 -7.93
CA TYR A 132 -23.77 -1.79 -8.88
C TYR A 132 -22.68 -2.61 -8.20
N ARG A 133 -22.15 -2.16 -7.06
CA ARG A 133 -21.05 -2.84 -6.34
C ARG A 133 -21.40 -4.26 -5.89
N GLY A 134 -22.67 -4.54 -5.64
CA GLY A 134 -23.11 -5.81 -5.07
C GLY A 134 -22.82 -5.94 -3.57
N THR A 135 -22.97 -7.15 -3.05
CA THR A 135 -22.80 -7.49 -1.64
C THR A 135 -21.85 -8.68 -1.47
N LEU A 136 -21.55 -9.08 -0.25
CA LEU A 136 -20.76 -10.30 0.02
C LEU A 136 -21.42 -11.59 -0.50
N LYS A 137 -22.72 -11.57 -0.76
CA LYS A 137 -23.50 -12.73 -1.21
C LYS A 137 -23.91 -12.65 -2.67
N GLU A 138 -23.97 -11.45 -3.23
CA GLU A 138 -24.41 -11.20 -4.60
C GLU A 138 -23.30 -10.47 -5.35
N PRO A 139 -22.86 -10.97 -6.52
CA PRO A 139 -21.85 -10.30 -7.32
C PRO A 139 -22.37 -8.93 -7.79
N GLY A 140 -21.48 -7.98 -7.97
CA GLY A 140 -21.82 -6.69 -8.55
C GLY A 140 -22.27 -6.80 -10.00
N LYS A 141 -22.92 -5.75 -10.47
CA LYS A 141 -23.34 -5.60 -11.88
C LYS A 141 -22.25 -4.88 -12.67
N GLU A 142 -22.22 -5.12 -13.96
CA GLU A 142 -21.31 -4.40 -14.86
C GLU A 142 -21.72 -2.93 -14.99
N ASP A 143 -20.73 -2.03 -14.85
CA ASP A 143 -20.94 -0.59 -15.00
C ASP A 143 -21.29 -0.27 -16.46
N PRO A 144 -22.40 0.44 -16.73
CA PRO A 144 -22.77 0.81 -18.09
C PRO A 144 -21.77 1.74 -18.80
N SER A 145 -20.86 2.36 -18.04
CA SER A 145 -19.73 3.13 -18.58
C SER A 145 -18.59 2.23 -19.09
N ALA A 146 -18.57 0.95 -18.71
CA ALA A 146 -17.58 -0.01 -19.18
C ALA A 146 -17.64 -0.15 -20.71
N GLY A 147 -16.50 0.00 -21.38
CA GLY A 147 -16.42 -0.05 -22.84
C GLY A 147 -16.65 1.27 -23.58
N ARG A 148 -17.03 2.35 -22.90
CA ARG A 148 -17.02 3.69 -23.50
C ARG A 148 -15.59 4.17 -23.66
N SER A 149 -15.26 4.70 -24.85
CA SER A 149 -13.94 5.30 -25.07
C SER A 149 -13.80 6.57 -24.26
N CYS A 150 -12.96 6.56 -23.26
CA CYS A 150 -12.68 7.71 -22.37
C CYS A 150 -11.92 8.86 -23.03
N LEU A 151 -11.66 8.78 -24.32
CA LEU A 151 -10.95 9.82 -25.08
C LEU A 151 -11.74 11.13 -25.20
N LEU A 152 -13.04 11.12 -24.86
CA LEU A 152 -13.90 12.31 -24.95
C LEU A 152 -13.85 13.23 -23.71
N TYR A 153 -13.26 12.78 -22.61
CA TYR A 153 -13.23 13.52 -21.34
C TYR A 153 -11.87 14.13 -20.97
N THR A 154 -10.93 14.16 -21.91
CA THR A 154 -9.64 14.84 -21.70
C THR A 154 -9.69 16.31 -22.08
N SER A 155 -10.82 16.96 -21.97
CA SER A 155 -10.86 18.42 -22.00
C SER A 155 -10.44 18.92 -20.60
N PRO A 156 -9.33 19.66 -20.46
CA PRO A 156 -9.02 20.27 -19.18
C PRO A 156 -10.15 21.23 -18.83
N SER A 157 -10.76 21.01 -17.67
CA SER A 157 -11.66 22.00 -17.09
C SER A 157 -10.87 23.29 -16.88
N PRO A 158 -11.42 24.45 -17.23
CA PRO A 158 -10.74 25.72 -17.10
C PRO A 158 -10.43 26.07 -15.64
#